data_6117cf15c64bc1de35c304beb105fd37
#
_entry.id   6117cf15c64bc1de35c304beb105fd37
#
_cell.length_a   1.000
_cell.length_b   1.000
_cell.length_c   1.000
_cell.angle_alpha   90.00
_cell.angle_beta   90.00
_cell.angle_gamma   90.00
#
_symmetry.space_group_name_H-M   'P 1'
#
loop_
_entity.id
_entity.type
_entity.pdbx_description
1 polymer ?
#
loop_
_entity_poly.entity_id
_entity_poly.type
_entity_poly.pdbx_seq_one_letter_code
_entity_poly.pdbx_strand_id
1 'polypeptide(L)'
;MVGEVVAAVLGSSLALFADAGHMLTDVATLAISVWAVRLAARPAQGRWTYGLKRAEILSAAVNGVTLVAISVLIALEAIQRLIAPKHVLGGLVLGVALLGAVVNVFAAWALAKADRRSLNVRGAYEHILTDLYAFIGTAVAGLVIVLTGWDRAAPVASLLVVALMGRTAWGLLRDAGKILLQAAPDDLELSEVRAHLVDVPHVLDVHDLHAWTVTSGSPTLAAHVVVEDHCFETGHTPQILDALQACLAEHFGLTHATFQLEPAHHVGHEEDVHQ
;
A
#
# COMPACT_ATOMS: atom_id res chain seq x y z
N MET A 1 -19.12 16.08 9.54
CA MET A 1 -18.49 15.76 10.83
C MET A 1 -19.07 16.55 12.00
N VAL A 2 -18.81 17.88 12.19
CA VAL A 2 -19.33 18.60 13.36
C VAL A 2 -20.87 18.61 13.42
N GLY A 3 -21.56 18.83 12.29
CA GLY A 3 -23.02 18.78 12.21
C GLY A 3 -23.60 17.39 12.49
N GLU A 4 -22.93 16.34 12.12
CA GLU A 4 -23.34 14.94 12.37
C GLU A 4 -23.14 14.53 13.82
N VAL A 5 -22.03 14.93 14.46
CA VAL A 5 -21.82 14.75 15.89
C VAL A 5 -22.90 15.45 16.70
N VAL A 6 -23.24 16.70 16.34
CA VAL A 6 -24.32 17.45 16.98
C VAL A 6 -25.67 16.77 16.76
N ALA A 7 -25.96 16.31 15.53
CA ALA A 7 -27.20 15.60 15.21
C ALA A 7 -27.26 14.21 15.90
N ALA A 8 -26.14 13.51 16.05
CA ALA A 8 -26.05 12.25 16.78
C ALA A 8 -26.36 12.41 18.27
N VAL A 9 -25.81 13.46 18.89
CA VAL A 9 -26.03 13.78 20.31
C VAL A 9 -27.46 14.23 20.55
N LEU A 10 -27.99 15.11 19.69
CA LEU A 10 -29.37 15.64 19.83
C LEU A 10 -30.42 14.60 19.44
N GLY A 11 -30.14 13.71 18.50
CA GLY A 11 -31.07 12.68 18.02
C GLY A 11 -30.96 11.34 18.76
N SER A 12 -30.05 11.17 19.72
CA SER A 12 -29.76 9.90 20.42
C SER A 12 -29.68 8.70 19.46
N SER A 13 -29.19 8.93 18.24
CA SER A 13 -29.14 7.94 17.17
C SER A 13 -27.78 7.24 17.15
N LEU A 14 -27.78 5.94 17.57
CA LEU A 14 -26.61 5.08 17.50
C LEU A 14 -26.02 4.99 16.07
N ALA A 15 -26.85 5.07 15.04
CA ALA A 15 -26.42 5.03 13.65
C ALA A 15 -25.61 6.29 13.27
N LEU A 16 -26.07 7.47 13.66
CA LEU A 16 -25.32 8.71 13.46
C LEU A 16 -24.02 8.77 14.30
N PHE A 17 -24.01 8.11 15.46
CA PHE A 17 -22.81 8.01 16.28
C PHE A 17 -21.77 7.09 15.64
N ALA A 18 -22.21 5.98 15.04
CA ALA A 18 -21.34 5.06 14.29
C ALA A 18 -20.76 5.73 13.04
N ASP A 19 -21.58 6.50 12.31
CA ASP A 19 -21.16 7.25 11.12
C ASP A 19 -20.13 8.34 11.46
N ALA A 20 -20.38 9.13 12.50
CA ALA A 20 -19.45 10.13 13.01
C ALA A 20 -18.11 9.48 13.49
N GLY A 21 -18.19 8.30 14.11
CA GLY A 21 -17.02 7.51 14.51
C GLY A 21 -16.21 7.05 13.29
N HIS A 22 -16.85 6.62 12.23
CA HIS A 22 -16.21 6.22 10.97
C HIS A 22 -15.48 7.40 10.32
N MET A 23 -16.16 8.54 10.16
CA MET A 23 -15.54 9.76 9.62
C MET A 23 -14.37 10.26 10.47
N LEU A 24 -14.42 10.13 11.80
CA LEU A 24 -13.31 10.49 12.67
C LEU A 24 -12.11 9.56 12.45
N THR A 25 -12.37 8.27 12.25
CA THR A 25 -11.33 7.27 11.94
C THR A 25 -10.67 7.57 10.60
N ASP A 26 -11.44 7.93 9.57
CA ASP A 26 -10.91 8.29 8.25
C ASP A 26 -10.01 9.52 8.30
N VAL A 27 -10.46 10.57 9.02
CA VAL A 27 -9.65 11.78 9.23
C VAL A 27 -8.37 11.46 10.03
N ALA A 28 -8.47 10.64 11.06
CA ALA A 28 -7.30 10.22 11.85
C ALA A 28 -6.30 9.43 11.00
N THR A 29 -6.78 8.50 10.19
CA THR A 29 -5.96 7.69 9.27
C THR A 29 -5.25 8.58 8.25
N LEU A 30 -5.95 9.55 7.65
CA LEU A 30 -5.37 10.50 6.72
C LEU A 30 -4.31 11.37 7.41
N ALA A 31 -4.58 11.86 8.62
CA ALA A 31 -3.63 12.65 9.39
C ALA A 31 -2.36 11.86 9.74
N ILE A 32 -2.51 10.59 10.16
CA ILE A 32 -1.39 9.68 10.42
C ILE A 32 -0.58 9.44 9.14
N SER A 33 -1.23 9.23 8.01
CA SER A 33 -0.57 9.01 6.71
C SER A 33 0.24 10.24 6.29
N VAL A 34 -0.34 11.44 6.38
CA VAL A 34 0.37 12.70 6.09
C VAL A 34 1.55 12.92 7.04
N TRP A 35 1.37 12.61 8.32
CA TRP A 35 2.45 12.70 9.30
C TRP A 35 3.58 11.70 9.00
N ALA A 36 3.24 10.46 8.66
CA ALA A 36 4.21 9.42 8.30
C ALA A 36 5.01 9.78 7.05
N VAL A 37 4.38 10.35 6.01
CA VAL A 37 5.08 10.85 4.81
C VAL A 37 6.05 11.97 5.16
N ARG A 38 5.64 12.93 6.02
CA ARG A 38 6.54 14.00 6.49
C ARG A 38 7.70 13.45 7.32
N LEU A 39 7.45 12.39 8.10
CA LEU A 39 8.49 11.72 8.89
C LEU A 39 9.47 10.98 7.99
N ALA A 40 8.97 10.29 6.96
CA ALA A 40 9.77 9.57 5.96
C ALA A 40 10.66 10.50 5.11
N ALA A 41 10.23 11.76 4.92
CA ALA A 41 11.01 12.77 4.20
C ALA A 41 12.20 13.33 4.99
N ARG A 42 12.35 13.01 6.28
CA ARG A 42 13.49 13.47 7.09
C ARG A 42 14.78 12.80 6.62
N PRO A 43 15.90 13.55 6.55
CA PRO A 43 17.19 12.98 6.17
C PRO A 43 17.67 11.94 7.17
N ALA A 44 18.52 11.02 6.68
CA ALA A 44 19.18 10.04 7.53
C ALA A 44 20.05 10.71 8.59
N GLN A 45 19.94 10.29 9.84
CA GLN A 45 20.71 10.84 10.97
C GLN A 45 21.03 9.76 12.01
N GLY A 46 22.27 9.74 12.47
CA GLY A 46 22.73 8.86 13.54
C GLY A 46 22.47 7.37 13.22
N ARG A 47 21.71 6.69 14.06
CA ARG A 47 21.40 5.25 13.92
C ARG A 47 20.41 4.93 12.80
N TRP A 48 19.72 5.94 12.24
CA TRP A 48 18.74 5.81 11.17
C TRP A 48 19.42 6.04 9.81
N THR A 49 20.18 5.05 9.35
CA THR A 49 21.01 5.15 8.13
C THR A 49 20.21 5.37 6.84
N TYR A 50 19.01 4.82 6.76
CA TYR A 50 18.04 5.08 5.69
C TYR A 50 17.01 6.18 6.06
N GLY A 51 17.23 6.92 7.17
CA GLY A 51 16.24 7.82 7.72
C GLY A 51 15.03 7.07 8.29
N LEU A 52 13.87 7.74 8.29
CA LEU A 52 12.61 7.15 8.77
C LEU A 52 11.70 6.73 7.59
N LYS A 53 12.28 6.37 6.45
CA LYS A 53 11.54 6.05 5.22
C LYS A 53 10.50 4.95 5.43
N ARG A 54 10.77 3.96 6.27
CA ARG A 54 9.82 2.87 6.60
C ARG A 54 8.62 3.31 7.44
N ALA A 55 8.59 4.54 7.96
CA ALA A 55 7.42 5.07 8.67
C ALA A 55 6.18 5.12 7.76
N GLU A 56 6.35 5.40 6.46
CA GLU A 56 5.29 5.33 5.47
C GLU A 56 4.69 3.92 5.38
N ILE A 57 5.54 2.90 5.30
CA ILE A 57 5.12 1.50 5.20
C ILE A 57 4.42 1.02 6.48
N LEU A 58 4.94 1.41 7.64
CA LEU A 58 4.30 1.11 8.94
C LEU A 58 2.93 1.79 9.05
N SER A 59 2.80 3.03 8.58
CA SER A 59 1.52 3.73 8.54
C SER A 59 0.52 3.01 7.64
N ALA A 60 0.95 2.55 6.46
CA ALA A 60 0.12 1.75 5.55
C ALA A 60 -0.31 0.43 6.19
N ALA A 61 0.59 -0.27 6.89
CA ALA A 61 0.26 -1.50 7.62
C ALA A 61 -0.77 -1.26 8.74
N VAL A 62 -0.58 -0.20 9.55
CA VAL A 62 -1.53 0.19 10.61
C VAL A 62 -2.90 0.50 10.00
N ASN A 63 -2.95 1.24 8.89
CA ASN A 63 -4.20 1.52 8.18
C ASN A 63 -4.88 0.21 7.71
N GLY A 64 -4.13 -0.70 7.11
CA GLY A 64 -4.63 -2.01 6.69
C GLY A 64 -5.23 -2.82 7.85
N VAL A 65 -4.55 -2.88 9.01
CA VAL A 65 -5.06 -3.55 10.21
C VAL A 65 -6.34 -2.88 10.71
N THR A 66 -6.38 -1.56 10.72
CA THR A 66 -7.57 -0.79 11.15
C THR A 66 -8.77 -1.09 10.23
N LEU A 67 -8.56 -1.12 8.91
CA LEU A 67 -9.59 -1.47 7.94
C LEU A 67 -10.12 -2.90 8.15
N VAL A 68 -9.23 -3.87 8.42
CA VAL A 68 -9.65 -5.25 8.74
C VAL A 68 -10.51 -5.26 10.01
N ALA A 69 -10.07 -4.59 11.07
CA ALA A 69 -10.82 -4.55 12.33
C ALA A 69 -12.22 -3.96 12.15
N ILE A 70 -12.33 -2.82 11.45
CA ILE A 70 -13.61 -2.17 11.13
C ILE A 70 -14.47 -3.09 10.25
N SER A 71 -13.89 -3.72 9.23
CA SER A 71 -14.60 -4.66 8.35
C SER A 71 -15.21 -5.82 9.12
N VAL A 72 -14.47 -6.39 10.08
CA VAL A 72 -14.95 -7.48 10.93
C VAL A 72 -16.13 -7.01 11.80
N LEU A 73 -16.02 -5.84 12.43
CA LEU A 73 -17.09 -5.28 13.25
C LEU A 73 -18.38 -5.04 12.43
N ILE A 74 -18.26 -4.43 11.24
CA ILE A 74 -19.40 -4.19 10.34
C ILE A 74 -19.98 -5.52 9.86
N ALA A 75 -19.15 -6.52 9.53
CA ALA A 75 -19.62 -7.84 9.12
C ALA A 75 -20.45 -8.52 10.21
N LEU A 76 -19.96 -8.51 11.45
CA LEU A 76 -20.68 -9.10 12.60
C LEU A 76 -22.02 -8.41 12.81
N GLU A 77 -22.08 -7.09 12.76
CA GLU A 77 -23.34 -6.33 12.87
C GLU A 77 -24.28 -6.63 11.70
N ALA A 78 -23.78 -6.66 10.48
CA ALA A 78 -24.58 -6.96 9.30
C ALA A 78 -25.17 -8.38 9.36
N ILE A 79 -24.38 -9.37 9.80
CA ILE A 79 -24.89 -10.75 10.01
C ILE A 79 -25.97 -10.78 11.08
N GLN A 80 -25.77 -10.10 12.21
CA GLN A 80 -26.81 -10.01 13.26
C GLN A 80 -28.10 -9.38 12.72
N ARG A 81 -28.01 -8.32 11.91
CA ARG A 81 -29.18 -7.67 11.30
C ARG A 81 -29.85 -8.51 10.19
N LEU A 82 -29.11 -9.43 9.54
CA LEU A 82 -29.71 -10.41 8.63
C LEU A 82 -30.56 -11.44 9.37
N ILE A 83 -30.10 -11.89 10.56
CA ILE A 83 -30.81 -12.85 11.40
C ILE A 83 -31.99 -12.20 12.09
N ALA A 84 -31.78 -11.05 12.72
CA ALA A 84 -32.78 -10.26 13.46
C ALA A 84 -32.92 -8.86 12.81
N PRO A 85 -33.73 -8.71 11.74
CA PRO A 85 -33.86 -7.45 11.04
C PRO A 85 -34.41 -6.35 11.95
N LYS A 86 -33.75 -5.19 11.92
CA LYS A 86 -34.25 -3.98 12.56
C LYS A 86 -34.87 -3.11 11.47
N HIS A 87 -35.98 -2.43 11.82
CA HIS A 87 -36.62 -1.52 10.88
C HIS A 87 -35.68 -0.38 10.49
N VAL A 88 -35.46 -0.21 9.19
CA VAL A 88 -34.53 0.78 8.61
C VAL A 88 -35.35 1.84 7.88
N LEU A 89 -35.10 3.12 8.19
CA LEU A 89 -35.68 4.24 7.47
C LEU A 89 -35.04 4.36 6.07
N GLY A 90 -35.52 3.57 5.11
CA GLY A 90 -34.99 3.48 3.77
C GLY A 90 -34.78 4.82 3.06
N GLY A 91 -35.74 5.78 3.27
CA GLY A 91 -35.61 7.13 2.72
C GLY A 91 -34.39 7.90 3.27
N LEU A 92 -34.09 7.74 4.56
CA LEU A 92 -32.90 8.36 5.18
C LEU A 92 -31.61 7.73 4.63
N VAL A 93 -31.55 6.40 4.54
CA VAL A 93 -30.41 5.68 3.98
C VAL A 93 -30.17 6.10 2.54
N LEU A 94 -31.23 6.17 1.72
CA LEU A 94 -31.11 6.62 0.33
C LEU A 94 -30.61 8.05 0.23
N GLY A 95 -31.18 8.98 1.04
CA GLY A 95 -30.79 10.39 1.03
C GLY A 95 -29.31 10.60 1.40
N VAL A 96 -28.84 9.95 2.47
CA VAL A 96 -27.45 10.03 2.92
C VAL A 96 -26.51 9.40 1.89
N ALA A 97 -26.85 8.23 1.34
CA ALA A 97 -26.05 7.56 0.35
C ALA A 97 -25.93 8.36 -0.96
N LEU A 98 -27.00 8.98 -1.43
CA LEU A 98 -26.98 9.87 -2.60
C LEU A 98 -26.10 11.10 -2.36
N LEU A 99 -26.20 11.72 -1.18
CA LEU A 99 -25.35 12.85 -0.83
C LEU A 99 -23.88 12.45 -0.81
N GLY A 100 -23.54 11.32 -0.17
CA GLY A 100 -22.19 10.76 -0.16
C GLY A 100 -21.68 10.46 -1.57
N ALA A 101 -22.50 9.84 -2.42
CA ALA A 101 -22.13 9.57 -3.82
C ALA A 101 -21.83 10.86 -4.58
N VAL A 102 -22.66 11.91 -4.43
CA VAL A 102 -22.44 13.21 -5.08
C VAL A 102 -21.12 13.83 -4.62
N VAL A 103 -20.84 13.84 -3.32
CA VAL A 103 -19.56 14.36 -2.79
C VAL A 103 -18.37 13.59 -3.36
N ASN A 104 -18.45 12.25 -3.41
CA ASN A 104 -17.35 11.42 -3.95
C ASN A 104 -17.19 11.59 -5.48
N VAL A 105 -18.28 11.82 -6.24
CA VAL A 105 -18.17 12.16 -7.67
C VAL A 105 -17.41 13.47 -7.86
N PHE A 106 -17.71 14.51 -7.06
CA PHE A 106 -16.99 15.77 -7.12
C PHE A 106 -15.51 15.61 -6.71
N ALA A 107 -15.24 14.84 -5.67
CA ALA A 107 -13.88 14.57 -5.22
C ALA A 107 -13.08 13.79 -6.30
N ALA A 108 -13.68 12.74 -6.89
CA ALA A 108 -13.07 11.99 -8.00
C ALA A 108 -12.82 12.87 -9.22
N TRP A 109 -13.77 13.74 -9.58
CA TRP A 109 -13.59 14.68 -10.69
C TRP A 109 -12.50 15.71 -10.43
N ALA A 110 -12.39 16.25 -9.23
CA ALA A 110 -11.35 17.19 -8.85
C ALA A 110 -9.97 16.51 -8.91
N LEU A 111 -9.86 15.28 -8.39
CA LEU A 111 -8.61 14.52 -8.36
C LEU A 111 -8.23 13.95 -9.74
N ALA A 112 -9.20 13.71 -10.62
CA ALA A 112 -8.95 13.28 -12.00
C ALA A 112 -8.15 14.31 -12.82
N LYS A 113 -8.18 15.59 -12.41
CA LYS A 113 -7.41 16.69 -13.03
C LYS A 113 -5.98 16.83 -12.46
N ALA A 114 -5.68 16.17 -11.36
CA ALA A 114 -4.35 16.19 -10.76
C ALA A 114 -3.37 15.27 -11.51
N ASP A 115 -2.07 15.53 -11.36
CA ASP A 115 -1.04 14.70 -11.99
C ASP A 115 -1.03 13.29 -11.36
N ARG A 116 -1.49 12.30 -12.14
CA ARG A 116 -1.59 10.89 -11.73
C ARG A 116 -0.26 10.14 -11.68
N ARG A 117 0.85 10.79 -12.01
CA ARG A 117 2.19 10.20 -11.89
C ARG A 117 2.59 10.01 -10.42
N SER A 118 1.97 10.76 -9.51
CA SER A 118 2.15 10.57 -8.07
C SER A 118 1.36 9.35 -7.60
N LEU A 119 2.03 8.38 -6.96
CA LEU A 119 1.42 7.20 -6.34
C LEU A 119 0.37 7.60 -5.29
N ASN A 120 0.61 8.68 -4.55
CA ASN A 120 -0.32 9.20 -3.55
C ASN A 120 -1.63 9.70 -4.19
N VAL A 121 -1.56 10.40 -5.33
CA VAL A 121 -2.75 10.88 -6.06
C VAL A 121 -3.53 9.70 -6.62
N ARG A 122 -2.84 8.71 -7.16
CA ARG A 122 -3.46 7.47 -7.66
C ARG A 122 -4.16 6.71 -6.55
N GLY A 123 -3.49 6.49 -5.42
CA GLY A 123 -4.06 5.81 -4.25
C GLY A 123 -5.29 6.53 -3.69
N ALA A 124 -5.24 7.86 -3.56
CA ALA A 124 -6.38 8.67 -3.14
C ALA A 124 -7.55 8.58 -4.12
N TYR A 125 -7.29 8.56 -5.43
CA TYR A 125 -8.33 8.41 -6.45
C TYR A 125 -9.01 7.03 -6.38
N GLU A 126 -8.23 5.95 -6.25
CA GLU A 126 -8.74 4.58 -6.11
C GLU A 126 -9.60 4.42 -4.82
N HIS A 127 -9.19 5.07 -3.73
CA HIS A 127 -9.96 5.11 -2.49
C HIS A 127 -11.32 5.80 -2.68
N ILE A 128 -11.34 7.00 -3.26
CA ILE A 128 -12.58 7.75 -3.55
C ILE A 128 -13.51 6.95 -4.46
N LEU A 129 -12.99 6.21 -5.45
CA LEU A 129 -13.81 5.35 -6.30
C LEU A 129 -14.40 4.18 -5.52
N THR A 130 -13.66 3.58 -4.60
CA THR A 130 -14.15 2.49 -3.74
C THR A 130 -15.31 2.99 -2.86
N ASP A 131 -15.17 4.16 -2.26
CA ASP A 131 -16.22 4.80 -1.46
C ASP A 131 -17.45 5.13 -2.30
N LEU A 132 -17.26 5.61 -3.53
CA LEU A 132 -18.35 5.87 -4.46
C LEU A 132 -19.14 4.58 -4.76
N TYR A 133 -18.47 3.45 -5.00
CA TYR A 133 -19.17 2.17 -5.19
C TYR A 133 -19.91 1.72 -3.93
N ALA A 134 -19.35 1.95 -2.74
CA ALA A 134 -20.03 1.68 -1.48
C ALA A 134 -21.30 2.52 -1.32
N PHE A 135 -21.26 3.82 -1.61
CA PHE A 135 -22.42 4.70 -1.57
C PHE A 135 -23.48 4.32 -2.61
N ILE A 136 -23.07 3.93 -3.83
CA ILE A 136 -24.01 3.43 -4.85
C ILE A 136 -24.73 2.16 -4.36
N GLY A 137 -24.00 1.20 -3.80
CA GLY A 137 -24.55 -0.03 -3.23
C GLY A 137 -25.57 0.27 -2.10
N THR A 138 -25.20 1.20 -1.21
CA THR A 138 -26.05 1.65 -0.11
C THR A 138 -27.30 2.40 -0.61
N ALA A 139 -27.17 3.21 -1.65
CA ALA A 139 -28.31 3.91 -2.28
C ALA A 139 -29.30 2.91 -2.91
N VAL A 140 -28.78 1.89 -3.61
CA VAL A 140 -29.61 0.81 -4.17
C VAL A 140 -30.35 0.07 -3.04
N ALA A 141 -29.67 -0.26 -1.94
CA ALA A 141 -30.31 -0.89 -0.79
C ALA A 141 -31.41 0.01 -0.17
N GLY A 142 -31.13 1.31 0.01
CA GLY A 142 -32.11 2.28 0.49
C GLY A 142 -33.36 2.38 -0.41
N LEU A 143 -33.15 2.38 -1.74
CA LEU A 143 -34.22 2.37 -2.72
C LEU A 143 -35.07 1.09 -2.62
N VAL A 144 -34.42 -0.08 -2.51
CA VAL A 144 -35.14 -1.37 -2.33
C VAL A 144 -35.96 -1.34 -1.07
N ILE A 145 -35.46 -0.82 0.07
CA ILE A 145 -36.18 -0.72 1.31
C ILE A 145 -37.42 0.21 1.13
N VAL A 146 -37.25 1.35 0.47
CA VAL A 146 -38.34 2.30 0.23
C VAL A 146 -39.44 1.66 -0.63
N LEU A 147 -39.09 0.90 -1.66
CA LEU A 147 -40.05 0.32 -2.61
C LEU A 147 -40.70 -0.97 -2.10
N THR A 148 -39.98 -1.78 -1.33
CA THR A 148 -40.43 -3.14 -0.98
C THR A 148 -40.62 -3.37 0.52
N GLY A 149 -40.11 -2.49 1.38
CA GLY A 149 -40.11 -2.69 2.83
C GLY A 149 -39.11 -3.80 3.28
N TRP A 150 -38.20 -4.26 2.39
CA TRP A 150 -37.27 -5.35 2.71
C TRP A 150 -36.05 -4.84 3.46
N ASP A 151 -36.17 -4.76 4.80
CA ASP A 151 -35.09 -4.22 5.68
C ASP A 151 -33.76 -4.95 5.59
N ARG A 152 -33.72 -6.21 5.10
CA ARG A 152 -32.48 -6.98 4.92
C ARG A 152 -31.61 -6.48 3.76
N ALA A 153 -32.10 -5.61 2.89
CA ALA A 153 -31.29 -5.03 1.83
C ALA A 153 -30.11 -4.21 2.37
N ALA A 154 -30.27 -3.49 3.49
CA ALA A 154 -29.20 -2.72 4.08
C ALA A 154 -28.02 -3.60 4.58
N PRO A 155 -28.21 -4.66 5.39
CA PRO A 155 -27.12 -5.53 5.79
C PRO A 155 -26.48 -6.30 4.61
N VAL A 156 -27.22 -6.63 3.56
CA VAL A 156 -26.64 -7.22 2.34
C VAL A 156 -25.67 -6.23 1.66
N ALA A 157 -26.08 -4.97 1.50
CA ALA A 157 -25.19 -3.92 0.97
C ALA A 157 -23.96 -3.72 1.87
N SER A 158 -24.15 -3.71 3.20
CA SER A 158 -23.00 -3.62 4.14
C SER A 158 -22.01 -4.76 3.97
N LEU A 159 -22.46 -5.99 3.74
CA LEU A 159 -21.56 -7.13 3.49
C LEU A 159 -20.79 -7.00 2.17
N LEU A 160 -21.39 -6.43 1.12
CA LEU A 160 -20.68 -6.13 -0.12
C LEU A 160 -19.59 -5.07 0.09
N VAL A 161 -19.92 -4.00 0.86
CA VAL A 161 -18.93 -2.98 1.23
C VAL A 161 -17.78 -3.59 2.03
N VAL A 162 -18.08 -4.45 3.02
CA VAL A 162 -17.07 -5.18 3.80
C VAL A 162 -16.17 -6.04 2.92
N ALA A 163 -16.70 -6.71 1.91
CA ALA A 163 -15.91 -7.50 0.98
C ALA A 163 -14.93 -6.62 0.17
N LEU A 164 -15.38 -5.46 -0.29
CA LEU A 164 -14.53 -4.48 -1.00
C LEU A 164 -13.44 -3.93 -0.07
N MET A 165 -13.81 -3.49 1.15
CA MET A 165 -12.86 -3.01 2.16
C MET A 165 -11.83 -4.07 2.54
N GLY A 166 -12.28 -5.32 2.72
CA GLY A 166 -11.39 -6.46 3.04
C GLY A 166 -10.37 -6.72 1.92
N ARG A 167 -10.79 -6.62 0.67
CA ARG A 167 -9.88 -6.74 -0.48
C ARG A 167 -8.81 -5.64 -0.48
N THR A 168 -9.21 -4.40 -0.27
CA THR A 168 -8.29 -3.24 -0.19
C THR A 168 -7.32 -3.40 0.97
N ALA A 169 -7.83 -3.75 2.16
CA ALA A 169 -7.01 -3.97 3.36
C ALA A 169 -6.00 -5.11 3.16
N TRP A 170 -6.41 -6.21 2.52
CA TRP A 170 -5.51 -7.32 2.19
C TRP A 170 -4.38 -6.90 1.25
N GLY A 171 -4.70 -6.15 0.17
CA GLY A 171 -3.69 -5.60 -0.74
C GLY A 171 -2.66 -4.76 0.02
N LEU A 172 -3.14 -3.81 0.84
CA LEU A 172 -2.30 -2.91 1.62
C LEU A 172 -1.38 -3.65 2.61
N LEU A 173 -1.93 -4.65 3.33
CA LEU A 173 -1.15 -5.46 4.27
C LEU A 173 -0.14 -6.36 3.56
N ARG A 174 -0.51 -6.94 2.43
CA ARG A 174 0.38 -7.76 1.61
C ARG A 174 1.56 -6.95 1.10
N ASP A 175 1.31 -5.76 0.55
CA ASP A 175 2.36 -4.91 -0.04
C ASP A 175 3.27 -4.34 1.06
N ALA A 176 2.69 -3.87 2.17
CA ALA A 176 3.47 -3.46 3.33
C ALA A 176 4.29 -4.64 3.91
N GLY A 177 3.69 -5.83 3.99
CA GLY A 177 4.35 -7.05 4.46
C GLY A 177 5.56 -7.43 3.58
N LYS A 178 5.43 -7.39 2.25
CA LYS A 178 6.54 -7.64 1.32
C LYS A 178 7.72 -6.70 1.59
N ILE A 179 7.46 -5.40 1.73
CA ILE A 179 8.52 -4.41 1.99
C ILE A 179 9.16 -4.62 3.36
N LEU A 180 8.37 -4.90 4.40
CA LEU A 180 8.88 -5.15 5.75
C LEU A 180 9.71 -6.44 5.85
N LEU A 181 9.32 -7.48 5.10
CA LEU A 181 10.03 -8.77 5.01
C LEU A 181 11.15 -8.75 3.97
N GLN A 182 11.45 -7.59 3.37
CA GLN A 182 12.54 -7.42 2.41
C GLN A 182 12.39 -8.31 1.15
N ALA A 183 11.16 -8.56 0.71
CA ALA A 183 10.95 -9.22 -0.56
C ALA A 183 11.46 -8.37 -1.73
N ALA A 184 11.93 -9.02 -2.78
CA ALA A 184 12.28 -8.35 -4.02
C ALA A 184 11.07 -7.60 -4.60
N PRO A 185 11.30 -6.46 -5.28
CA PRO A 185 10.25 -5.76 -6.02
C PRO A 185 9.53 -6.69 -7.00
N ASP A 186 8.19 -6.58 -7.14
CA ASP A 186 7.40 -7.47 -8.00
C ASP A 186 7.73 -7.32 -9.50
N ASP A 187 8.28 -6.20 -9.89
CA ASP A 187 8.68 -5.84 -11.25
C ASP A 187 10.16 -6.17 -11.56
N LEU A 188 10.87 -6.79 -10.62
CA LEU A 188 12.27 -7.13 -10.75
C LEU A 188 12.46 -8.65 -10.74
N GLU A 189 12.78 -9.20 -11.91
CA GLU A 189 13.14 -10.63 -12.03
C GLU A 189 14.63 -10.82 -11.75
N LEU A 190 14.96 -11.43 -10.61
CA LEU A 190 16.36 -11.57 -10.16
C LEU A 190 17.21 -12.43 -11.10
N SER A 191 16.63 -13.39 -11.79
CA SER A 191 17.31 -14.20 -12.80
C SER A 191 17.75 -13.37 -14.02
N GLU A 192 16.92 -12.39 -14.45
CA GLU A 192 17.29 -11.47 -15.52
C GLU A 192 18.38 -10.49 -15.05
N VAL A 193 18.27 -9.97 -13.82
CA VAL A 193 19.31 -9.11 -13.24
C VAL A 193 20.65 -9.85 -13.23
N ARG A 194 20.66 -11.08 -12.72
CA ARG A 194 21.86 -11.90 -12.68
C ARG A 194 22.45 -12.11 -14.08
N ALA A 195 21.64 -12.44 -15.06
CA ALA A 195 22.10 -12.64 -16.44
C ALA A 195 22.76 -11.38 -17.00
N HIS A 196 22.16 -10.21 -16.84
CA HIS A 196 22.74 -8.94 -17.29
C HIS A 196 24.05 -8.58 -16.57
N LEU A 197 24.14 -8.87 -15.28
CA LEU A 197 25.38 -8.62 -14.53
C LEU A 197 26.52 -9.55 -14.96
N VAL A 198 26.22 -10.80 -15.27
CA VAL A 198 27.21 -11.78 -15.78
C VAL A 198 27.71 -11.43 -17.19
N ASP A 199 26.88 -10.76 -18.00
CA ASP A 199 27.26 -10.28 -19.34
C ASP A 199 28.22 -9.08 -19.33
N VAL A 200 28.47 -8.47 -18.17
CA VAL A 200 29.43 -7.37 -18.04
C VAL A 200 30.85 -7.94 -18.24
N PRO A 201 31.72 -7.28 -19.06
CA PRO A 201 33.08 -7.76 -19.32
C PRO A 201 33.87 -8.02 -18.03
N HIS A 202 34.60 -9.13 -18.00
CA HIS A 202 35.41 -9.62 -16.88
C HIS A 202 34.65 -10.16 -15.67
N VAL A 203 33.33 -10.18 -15.69
CA VAL A 203 32.48 -10.84 -14.68
C VAL A 203 32.48 -12.34 -15.01
N LEU A 204 32.77 -13.17 -14.03
CA LEU A 204 32.75 -14.63 -14.15
C LEU A 204 31.48 -15.23 -13.59
N ASP A 205 30.99 -14.69 -12.47
CA ASP A 205 29.78 -15.15 -11.79
C ASP A 205 29.20 -14.07 -10.89
N VAL A 206 27.93 -14.22 -10.52
CA VAL A 206 27.21 -13.38 -9.55
C VAL A 206 26.47 -14.28 -8.58
N HIS A 207 26.70 -14.12 -7.29
CA HIS A 207 26.03 -14.87 -6.23
C HIS A 207 25.63 -13.94 -5.08
N ASP A 208 24.94 -14.47 -4.08
CA ASP A 208 24.39 -13.72 -2.94
C ASP A 208 23.64 -12.45 -3.40
N LEU A 209 22.82 -12.60 -4.44
CA LEU A 209 22.07 -11.52 -5.06
C LEU A 209 20.79 -11.25 -4.27
N HIS A 210 20.74 -10.12 -3.60
CA HIS A 210 19.60 -9.65 -2.84
C HIS A 210 19.05 -8.35 -3.38
N ALA A 211 17.73 -8.26 -3.53
CA ALA A 211 17.05 -7.01 -3.82
C ALA A 211 15.88 -6.81 -2.85
N TRP A 212 15.69 -5.59 -2.41
CA TRP A 212 14.59 -5.22 -1.52
C TRP A 212 14.18 -3.78 -1.72
N THR A 213 13.01 -3.43 -1.22
CA THR A 213 12.52 -2.05 -1.22
C THR A 213 12.65 -1.44 0.17
N VAL A 214 13.25 -0.27 0.28
CA VAL A 214 13.34 0.46 1.56
C VAL A 214 12.04 1.20 1.85
N THR A 215 11.51 1.90 0.85
CA THR A 215 10.21 2.60 0.82
C THR A 215 9.73 2.67 -0.62
N SER A 216 8.48 3.07 -0.86
CA SER A 216 7.90 3.19 -2.21
C SER A 216 8.84 3.92 -3.17
N GLY A 217 9.20 3.27 -4.29
CA GLY A 217 10.09 3.84 -5.30
C GLY A 217 11.58 3.93 -4.91
N SER A 218 12.03 3.20 -3.89
CA SER A 218 13.44 3.15 -3.45
C SER A 218 13.94 1.70 -3.41
N PRO A 219 14.02 1.00 -4.54
CA PRO A 219 14.61 -0.33 -4.60
C PRO A 219 16.12 -0.27 -4.37
N THR A 220 16.65 -1.30 -3.74
CA THR A 220 18.07 -1.44 -3.40
C THR A 220 18.50 -2.85 -3.75
N LEU A 221 19.76 -3.01 -4.17
CA LEU A 221 20.35 -4.29 -4.51
C LEU A 221 21.71 -4.45 -3.84
N ALA A 222 22.02 -5.67 -3.41
CA ALA A 222 23.35 -6.10 -3.03
C ALA A 222 23.69 -7.41 -3.73
N ALA A 223 24.94 -7.57 -4.17
CA ALA A 223 25.41 -8.80 -4.78
C ALA A 223 26.93 -8.96 -4.62
N HIS A 224 27.38 -10.21 -4.61
CA HIS A 224 28.75 -10.59 -4.77
C HIS A 224 29.03 -10.87 -6.25
N VAL A 225 30.07 -10.27 -6.78
CA VAL A 225 30.43 -10.36 -8.20
C VAL A 225 31.85 -10.90 -8.32
N VAL A 226 31.95 -12.10 -8.84
CA VAL A 226 33.24 -12.76 -9.10
C VAL A 226 33.79 -12.20 -10.38
N VAL A 227 35.03 -11.65 -10.32
CA VAL A 227 35.72 -11.08 -11.47
C VAL A 227 37.06 -11.77 -11.70
N GLU A 228 37.59 -11.66 -12.92
CA GLU A 228 38.89 -12.22 -13.28
C GLU A 228 40.00 -11.68 -12.38
N ASP A 229 40.85 -12.55 -11.84
CA ASP A 229 41.89 -12.20 -10.87
C ASP A 229 42.79 -11.06 -11.35
N HIS A 230 43.14 -11.03 -12.65
CA HIS A 230 44.01 -10.01 -13.22
C HIS A 230 43.43 -8.58 -13.12
N CYS A 231 42.11 -8.43 -12.94
CA CYS A 231 41.43 -7.12 -12.81
C CYS A 231 41.84 -6.41 -11.49
N PHE A 232 42.16 -7.17 -10.46
CA PHE A 232 42.67 -6.62 -9.20
C PHE A 232 44.10 -6.11 -9.32
N GLU A 233 44.95 -6.81 -10.11
CA GLU A 233 46.35 -6.45 -10.31
C GLU A 233 46.49 -5.25 -11.26
N THR A 234 45.63 -5.16 -12.28
CA THR A 234 45.70 -4.13 -13.33
C THR A 234 44.91 -2.87 -13.00
N GLY A 235 44.13 -2.86 -11.89
CA GLY A 235 43.32 -1.71 -11.48
C GLY A 235 42.04 -1.50 -12.31
N HIS A 236 41.49 -2.54 -12.94
CA HIS A 236 40.25 -2.48 -13.71
C HIS A 236 38.99 -2.56 -12.86
N THR A 237 39.05 -2.88 -11.56
CA THR A 237 37.91 -3.03 -10.67
C THR A 237 36.98 -1.79 -10.60
N PRO A 238 37.48 -0.52 -10.62
CA PRO A 238 36.56 0.64 -10.65
C PRO A 238 35.73 0.71 -11.93
N GLN A 239 36.31 0.38 -13.10
CA GLN A 239 35.61 0.39 -14.39
C GLN A 239 34.52 -0.70 -14.44
N ILE A 240 34.79 -1.89 -13.86
CA ILE A 240 33.80 -2.97 -13.73
C ILE A 240 32.66 -2.51 -12.83
N LEU A 241 32.97 -1.88 -11.68
CA LEU A 241 31.94 -1.35 -10.77
C LEU A 241 31.06 -0.31 -11.47
N ASP A 242 31.65 0.62 -12.21
CA ASP A 242 30.90 1.62 -12.98
C ASP A 242 29.99 0.96 -14.02
N ALA A 243 30.49 -0.07 -14.72
CA ALA A 243 29.71 -0.83 -15.72
C ALA A 243 28.54 -1.60 -15.09
N LEU A 244 28.73 -2.24 -13.94
CA LEU A 244 27.68 -2.92 -13.18
C LEU A 244 26.58 -1.94 -12.73
N GLN A 245 26.98 -0.77 -12.20
CA GLN A 245 26.03 0.27 -11.78
C GLN A 245 25.27 0.85 -12.96
N ALA A 246 25.94 1.10 -14.09
CA ALA A 246 25.31 1.57 -15.32
C ALA A 246 24.29 0.55 -15.86
N CYS A 247 24.67 -0.74 -15.90
CA CYS A 247 23.81 -1.84 -16.30
C CYS A 247 22.50 -1.87 -15.49
N LEU A 248 22.59 -1.77 -14.16
CA LEU A 248 21.41 -1.75 -13.30
C LEU A 248 20.54 -0.49 -13.50
N ALA A 249 21.16 0.66 -13.67
CA ALA A 249 20.43 1.92 -13.86
C ALA A 249 19.70 1.95 -15.21
N GLU A 250 20.34 1.49 -16.28
CA GLU A 250 19.77 1.56 -17.65
C GLU A 250 18.71 0.51 -17.89
N HIS A 251 18.90 -0.74 -17.42
CA HIS A 251 17.98 -1.84 -17.74
C HIS A 251 16.88 -2.03 -16.68
N PHE A 252 17.16 -1.72 -15.41
CA PHE A 252 16.24 -2.01 -14.29
C PHE A 252 15.84 -0.77 -13.49
N GLY A 253 16.37 0.42 -13.81
CA GLY A 253 16.09 1.65 -13.05
C GLY A 253 16.60 1.64 -11.62
N LEU A 254 17.53 0.73 -11.29
CA LEU A 254 18.13 0.57 -9.96
C LEU A 254 19.33 1.52 -9.81
N THR A 255 19.16 2.57 -9.02
CA THR A 255 20.20 3.57 -8.78
C THR A 255 20.98 3.38 -7.48
N HIS A 256 20.50 2.48 -6.61
CA HIS A 256 21.14 2.20 -5.33
C HIS A 256 21.52 0.72 -5.25
N ALA A 257 22.79 0.43 -5.56
CA ALA A 257 23.34 -0.92 -5.52
C ALA A 257 24.68 -0.93 -4.79
N THR A 258 24.95 -2.02 -4.11
CA THR A 258 26.23 -2.32 -3.46
C THR A 258 26.77 -3.62 -4.03
N PHE A 259 28.00 -3.59 -4.55
CA PHE A 259 28.68 -4.77 -5.07
C PHE A 259 29.93 -5.06 -4.27
N GLN A 260 30.09 -6.32 -3.86
CA GLN A 260 31.35 -6.85 -3.40
C GLN A 260 32.03 -7.51 -4.61
N LEU A 261 33.12 -6.91 -5.08
CA LEU A 261 33.91 -7.53 -6.14
C LEU A 261 34.93 -8.46 -5.51
N GLU A 262 35.02 -9.69 -6.00
CA GLU A 262 35.90 -10.71 -5.42
C GLU A 262 36.58 -11.56 -6.49
N PRO A 263 37.83 -12.02 -6.23
CA PRO A 263 38.53 -12.91 -7.12
C PRO A 263 37.96 -14.35 -7.02
N ALA A 264 38.12 -15.14 -8.08
CA ALA A 264 37.53 -16.49 -8.18
C ALA A 264 37.91 -17.42 -7.01
N HIS A 265 39.11 -17.25 -6.45
CA HIS A 265 39.57 -18.08 -5.34
C HIS A 265 38.94 -17.71 -3.99
N HIS A 266 38.28 -16.55 -3.86
CA HIS A 266 37.65 -16.10 -2.62
C HIS A 266 36.32 -16.82 -2.33
N VAL A 267 35.57 -17.18 -3.37
CA VAL A 267 34.26 -17.86 -3.27
C VAL A 267 34.30 -19.10 -2.37
N GLY A 268 35.40 -19.86 -2.38
CA GLY A 268 35.55 -21.05 -1.53
C GLY A 268 35.74 -20.76 -0.03
N HIS A 269 35.89 -19.48 0.37
CA HIS A 269 36.01 -19.06 1.77
C HIS A 269 34.72 -18.57 2.38
N GLU A 270 33.70 -18.37 1.58
CA GLU A 270 32.39 -17.95 2.07
C GLU A 270 31.56 -19.15 2.54
N GLU A 271 30.89 -19.01 3.68
CA GLU A 271 29.91 -20.01 4.11
C GLU A 271 28.70 -19.97 3.17
N ASP A 272 28.14 -21.14 2.81
CA ASP A 272 26.92 -21.28 2.00
C ASP A 272 25.68 -20.72 2.73
N VAL A 273 25.67 -19.43 3.01
CA VAL A 273 24.61 -18.79 3.78
C VAL A 273 23.39 -18.50 2.89
N HIS A 274 23.60 -18.28 1.59
CA HIS A 274 22.52 -17.98 0.65
C HIS A 274 22.86 -18.53 -0.75
N GLN A 275 22.15 -19.59 -1.16
CA GLN A 275 22.19 -20.12 -2.53
C GLN A 275 21.08 -19.49 -3.38
#